data_1f13f012b1cf942f89ef0d009aad7014
#
_entry.id   1f13f012b1cf942f89ef0d009aad7014
#
_cell.length_a   1.000
_cell.length_b   1.000
_cell.length_c   1.000
_cell.angle_alpha   90.00
_cell.angle_beta   90.00
_cell.angle_gamma   90.00
#
_symmetry.space_group_name_H-M   'P 1'
#
loop_
_entity.id
_entity.type
_entity.pdbx_description
1 polymer ?
#
loop_
_entity_poly.entity_id
_entity_poly.type
_entity_poly.pdbx_seq_one_letter_code
_entity_poly.pdbx_strand_id
1 'polypeptide(L)'
;MIVTALALMCFGFTACSSDSDSDDNSATGGDGSVARLAEPFFGVNMSGAEFAAVYPGIDGQHYGYPGKADIEYFQKKGFKLIRFPFRWERIQKTINGDLDATELAKMKAVVTAAQELGVYVILDVHNFGRYCVYSNGVNSKENDYYILGENALPSSTLCDLWKKLANEFKGYDNIWGYDIMNEPHHMTTSWVRMAQECINAIRTIDTVTPIIVEGNDFASSRNWTTIDDNKGLQNLNDPSNKLIFEAHVYFDNDASGVYAKGYDAEKATENIGADRVRPFVEWCKKYGKQGFVGEYGVPDNDPRWLVTLDKMLAYLAENGIGGTYWSAGPRWGDDALAVQPTENYTKDRPQMAILEKYLIAK
;
A
#
# COMPACT_ATOMS: atom_id res chain seq x y z
N MET A 1 21.58 54.37 -41.28
CA MET A 1 21.45 55.67 -40.61
C MET A 1 21.41 55.36 -39.14
N ILE A 2 22.55 55.50 -38.55
CA ILE A 2 22.83 56.36 -37.34
C ILE A 2 22.29 55.71 -36.10
N VAL A 3 23.08 55.10 -35.26
CA VAL A 3 24.29 55.40 -34.48
C VAL A 3 23.93 55.47 -32.95
N THR A 4 24.60 54.62 -32.19
CA THR A 4 25.36 54.85 -30.93
C THR A 4 24.54 55.26 -29.68
N ALA A 5 24.91 54.88 -28.45
CA ALA A 5 26.11 54.47 -27.73
C ALA A 5 25.72 53.93 -26.37
N LEU A 6 26.33 52.98 -25.87
CA LEU A 6 27.40 52.75 -24.88
C LEU A 6 27.52 53.74 -23.73
N ALA A 7 27.37 53.30 -22.50
CA ALA A 7 28.14 53.74 -21.36
C ALA A 7 28.19 52.73 -20.21
N LEU A 8 29.37 52.28 -19.95
CA LEU A 8 29.86 51.49 -18.83
C LEU A 8 30.22 52.49 -17.67
N MET A 9 30.01 52.15 -16.43
CA MET A 9 30.90 52.53 -15.34
C MET A 9 30.79 51.61 -14.13
N CYS A 10 31.96 51.13 -13.77
CA CYS A 10 32.31 50.39 -12.55
C CYS A 10 32.63 51.32 -11.38
N PHE A 11 32.82 50.71 -10.23
CA PHE A 11 33.50 50.97 -8.96
C PHE A 11 32.54 50.88 -7.77
N GLY A 12 32.86 50.28 -6.64
CA GLY A 12 34.09 49.69 -6.13
C GLY A 12 33.85 49.15 -4.71
N PHE A 13 34.71 48.34 -4.23
CA PHE A 13 34.78 47.66 -2.94
C PHE A 13 34.76 48.60 -1.73
N THR A 14 34.18 48.10 -0.60
CA THR A 14 34.86 48.07 0.70
C THR A 14 34.21 47.07 1.66
N ALA A 15 35.01 46.26 2.30
CA ALA A 15 34.73 45.39 3.42
C ALA A 15 34.91 46.16 4.73
N CYS A 16 34.08 45.84 5.73
CA CYS A 16 34.47 45.86 7.16
C CYS A 16 33.54 45.03 8.00
N SER A 17 34.16 44.17 8.80
CA SER A 17 33.62 43.34 9.85
C SER A 17 33.14 44.09 11.06
N SER A 18 32.11 43.59 11.75
CA SER A 18 32.06 43.59 13.22
C SER A 18 30.95 42.66 13.72
N ASP A 19 31.32 41.80 14.65
CA ASP A 19 30.47 40.87 15.42
C ASP A 19 29.42 41.62 16.25
N SER A 20 28.24 40.99 16.36
CA SER A 20 27.43 41.04 17.60
C SER A 20 26.41 39.93 17.61
N ASP A 21 26.51 39.07 18.64
CA ASP A 21 25.55 38.07 19.05
C ASP A 21 24.16 38.70 19.31
N SER A 22 23.13 38.02 18.80
CA SER A 22 21.81 38.09 19.39
C SER A 22 21.08 36.80 19.13
N ASP A 23 20.84 36.06 20.21
CA ASP A 23 19.95 34.91 20.30
C ASP A 23 18.58 35.28 19.72
N ASP A 24 18.19 34.64 18.66
CA ASP A 24 16.78 34.62 18.23
C ASP A 24 16.31 33.17 18.12
N ASN A 25 15.62 32.77 19.17
CA ASN A 25 14.99 31.49 19.35
C ASN A 25 13.69 31.47 18.53
N SER A 26 13.78 31.39 17.22
CA SER A 26 12.63 31.14 16.37
C SER A 26 12.41 29.63 16.25
N ALA A 27 11.45 29.12 17.00
CA ALA A 27 10.87 27.86 16.83
C ALA A 27 10.36 27.72 15.35
N THR A 28 11.16 27.13 14.49
CA THR A 28 10.71 26.69 13.18
C THR A 28 9.68 25.59 13.41
N GLY A 29 8.41 25.96 13.26
CA GLY A 29 7.35 24.99 13.11
C GLY A 29 7.74 24.02 12.00
N GLY A 30 8.03 22.78 12.37
CA GLY A 30 8.28 21.73 11.41
C GLY A 30 7.05 21.64 10.50
N ASP A 31 7.26 21.88 9.23
CA ASP A 31 6.35 21.46 8.19
C ASP A 31 6.20 19.94 8.34
N GLY A 32 5.04 19.51 8.85
CA GLY A 32 4.69 18.09 9.03
C GLY A 32 4.46 17.36 7.71
N SER A 33 5.15 17.76 6.65
CA SER A 33 5.26 16.96 5.45
C SER A 33 6.09 15.74 5.81
N VAL A 34 5.45 14.59 5.95
CA VAL A 34 6.12 13.30 5.91
C VAL A 34 7.08 13.38 4.74
N ALA A 35 8.40 13.41 5.03
CA ALA A 35 9.42 13.44 3.99
C ALA A 35 9.23 12.16 3.16
N ARG A 36 8.54 12.33 2.02
CA ARG A 36 8.12 11.21 1.23
C ARG A 36 9.26 10.80 0.37
N LEU A 37 9.64 9.67 0.70
CA LEU A 37 10.17 8.60 -0.11
C LEU A 37 10.93 9.12 -1.34
N ALA A 38 12.11 9.68 -1.10
CA ALA A 38 13.11 9.84 -2.13
C ALA A 38 13.72 8.47 -2.53
N GLU A 39 13.44 7.42 -1.75
CA GLU A 39 13.97 6.07 -1.93
C GLU A 39 12.85 5.02 -1.88
N PRO A 40 12.96 3.90 -2.63
CA PRO A 40 11.95 2.86 -2.60
C PRO A 40 11.89 2.20 -1.23
N PHE A 41 10.73 2.23 -0.57
CA PHE A 41 10.49 1.50 0.66
C PHE A 41 9.98 0.11 0.37
N PHE A 42 10.63 -0.89 0.97
CA PHE A 42 10.12 -2.25 1.01
C PHE A 42 9.61 -2.56 2.40
N GLY A 43 8.43 -3.18 2.45
CA GLY A 43 7.73 -3.49 3.67
C GLY A 43 7.10 -4.89 3.61
N VAL A 44 6.13 -5.12 4.48
CA VAL A 44 5.42 -6.38 4.56
C VAL A 44 3.93 -6.14 4.78
N ASN A 45 3.07 -6.97 4.16
CA ASN A 45 1.65 -7.04 4.48
C ASN A 45 1.48 -7.71 5.85
N MET A 46 0.84 -7.00 6.81
CA MET A 46 0.46 -7.51 8.12
C MET A 46 -0.96 -8.03 8.08
N SER A 47 -1.12 -9.18 7.47
CA SER A 47 -2.36 -9.84 7.14
C SER A 47 -3.00 -10.54 8.34
N GLY A 48 -4.31 -10.72 8.30
CA GLY A 48 -5.11 -11.42 9.31
C GLY A 48 -6.45 -10.77 9.63
N ALA A 49 -6.57 -9.44 9.63
CA ALA A 49 -7.82 -8.75 9.87
C ALA A 49 -8.77 -8.79 8.66
N GLU A 50 -8.25 -9.05 7.47
CA GLU A 50 -9.00 -9.26 6.23
C GLU A 50 -9.48 -10.70 6.03
N PHE A 51 -8.99 -11.68 6.79
CA PHE A 51 -9.37 -13.09 6.62
C PHE A 51 -10.88 -13.27 6.64
N ALA A 52 -11.41 -13.99 5.66
CA ALA A 52 -12.79 -13.85 5.26
C ALA A 52 -13.55 -15.14 4.99
N ALA A 53 -13.00 -16.29 5.37
CA ALA A 53 -13.68 -17.58 5.16
C ALA A 53 -15.07 -17.66 5.81
N VAL A 54 -15.33 -16.82 6.83
CA VAL A 54 -16.61 -16.76 7.57
C VAL A 54 -16.94 -15.29 7.88
N TYR A 55 -18.17 -14.83 7.55
CA TYR A 55 -18.66 -13.48 7.83
C TYR A 55 -19.84 -13.47 8.80
N PRO A 56 -19.85 -12.59 9.83
CA PRO A 56 -18.82 -11.61 10.19
C PRO A 56 -17.52 -12.24 10.72
N GLY A 57 -17.58 -13.52 11.11
CA GLY A 57 -16.47 -14.19 11.76
C GLY A 57 -16.36 -13.83 13.26
N ILE A 58 -15.43 -14.49 13.93
CA ILE A 58 -15.09 -14.29 15.34
C ILE A 58 -13.62 -13.94 15.40
N ASP A 59 -13.29 -12.81 16.02
CA ASP A 59 -11.91 -12.39 16.27
C ASP A 59 -11.16 -13.45 17.09
N GLY A 60 -9.91 -13.71 16.74
CA GLY A 60 -9.10 -14.77 17.31
C GLY A 60 -9.38 -16.17 16.76
N GLN A 61 -10.52 -16.39 16.06
CA GLN A 61 -10.86 -17.69 15.45
C GLN A 61 -10.82 -17.62 13.91
N HIS A 62 -11.58 -16.71 13.31
CA HIS A 62 -11.75 -16.60 11.87
C HIS A 62 -10.89 -15.50 11.25
N TYR A 63 -10.58 -14.47 12.00
CA TYR A 63 -9.68 -13.37 11.66
C TYR A 63 -8.92 -12.92 12.91
N GLY A 64 -7.98 -12.02 12.78
CA GLY A 64 -7.27 -11.45 13.93
C GLY A 64 -6.38 -10.28 13.52
N TYR A 65 -6.24 -9.34 14.42
CA TYR A 65 -5.39 -8.17 14.23
C TYR A 65 -3.95 -8.49 14.61
N PRO A 66 -2.95 -7.97 13.89
CA PRO A 66 -1.55 -8.11 14.29
C PRO A 66 -1.30 -7.42 15.63
N GLY A 67 -0.52 -8.07 16.47
CA GLY A 67 -0.09 -7.50 17.74
C GLY A 67 1.20 -6.69 17.61
N LYS A 68 1.55 -5.95 18.69
CA LYS A 68 2.80 -5.19 18.73
C LYS A 68 4.03 -6.08 18.51
N ALA A 69 4.03 -7.33 19.01
CA ALA A 69 5.15 -8.27 18.84
C ALA A 69 5.39 -8.65 17.37
N ASP A 70 4.30 -8.78 16.56
CA ASP A 70 4.41 -9.05 15.14
C ASP A 70 5.14 -7.89 14.44
N ILE A 71 4.72 -6.65 14.70
CA ILE A 71 5.31 -5.44 14.11
C ILE A 71 6.76 -5.26 14.59
N GLU A 72 7.03 -5.47 15.89
CA GLU A 72 8.34 -5.31 16.50
C GLU A 72 9.38 -6.26 15.90
N TYR A 73 9.00 -7.49 15.58
CA TYR A 73 9.89 -8.43 14.90
C TYR A 73 10.39 -7.86 13.57
N PHE A 74 9.48 -7.41 12.71
CA PHE A 74 9.86 -6.83 11.42
C PHE A 74 10.62 -5.52 11.57
N GLN A 75 10.23 -4.68 12.54
CA GLN A 75 10.96 -3.46 12.85
C GLN A 75 12.42 -3.72 13.24
N LYS A 76 12.67 -4.75 14.07
CA LYS A 76 14.04 -5.16 14.46
C LYS A 76 14.85 -5.69 13.28
N LYS A 77 14.19 -6.26 12.27
CA LYS A 77 14.80 -6.67 11.00
C LYS A 77 15.12 -5.48 10.08
N GLY A 78 14.58 -4.28 10.37
CA GLY A 78 14.81 -3.06 9.61
C GLY A 78 13.63 -2.60 8.76
N PHE A 79 12.50 -3.30 8.81
CA PHE A 79 11.29 -2.87 8.11
C PHE A 79 10.75 -1.57 8.71
N LYS A 80 10.36 -0.64 7.83
CA LYS A 80 9.80 0.66 8.19
C LYS A 80 8.37 0.87 7.70
N LEU A 81 7.81 -0.11 6.98
CA LEU A 81 6.49 -0.03 6.37
C LEU A 81 5.75 -1.34 6.54
N ILE A 82 4.49 -1.25 6.95
CA ILE A 82 3.52 -2.34 6.86
C ILE A 82 2.33 -1.90 6.02
N ARG A 83 1.81 -2.79 5.16
CA ARG A 83 0.47 -2.69 4.58
C ARG A 83 -0.47 -3.48 5.48
N PHE A 84 -1.55 -2.85 5.93
CA PHE A 84 -2.47 -3.41 6.91
C PHE A 84 -3.84 -3.60 6.27
N PRO A 85 -4.12 -4.83 5.75
CA PRO A 85 -5.40 -5.17 5.15
C PRO A 85 -6.47 -5.38 6.21
N PHE A 86 -7.68 -4.89 5.93
CA PHE A 86 -8.87 -5.08 6.77
C PHE A 86 -10.15 -5.14 5.92
N ARG A 87 -11.23 -5.64 6.50
CA ARG A 87 -12.52 -5.78 5.80
C ARG A 87 -13.47 -4.62 6.05
N TRP A 88 -14.05 -4.11 4.95
CA TRP A 88 -15.05 -3.05 4.97
C TRP A 88 -16.24 -3.41 5.86
N GLU A 89 -16.86 -4.55 5.63
CA GLU A 89 -18.06 -5.01 6.35
C GLU A 89 -17.83 -5.28 7.84
N ARG A 90 -16.58 -5.38 8.32
CA ARG A 90 -16.27 -5.45 9.74
C ARG A 90 -16.21 -4.07 10.36
N ILE A 91 -15.52 -3.16 9.70
CA ILE A 91 -15.38 -1.80 10.22
C ILE A 91 -16.64 -0.94 10.02
N GLN A 92 -17.46 -1.25 9.00
CA GLN A 92 -18.74 -0.59 8.75
C GLN A 92 -19.81 -1.66 8.48
N LYS A 93 -20.42 -2.18 9.53
CA LYS A 93 -21.37 -3.31 9.50
C LYS A 93 -22.68 -3.02 8.76
N THR A 94 -23.01 -1.76 8.58
CA THR A 94 -24.14 -1.29 7.79
C THR A 94 -23.65 -0.31 6.76
N ILE A 95 -23.98 -0.51 5.51
CA ILE A 95 -23.62 0.39 4.41
C ILE A 95 -24.03 1.82 4.78
N ASN A 96 -23.11 2.77 4.69
CA ASN A 96 -23.25 4.17 5.11
C ASN A 96 -23.50 4.37 6.63
N GLY A 97 -23.49 3.31 7.44
CA GLY A 97 -23.61 3.40 8.89
C GLY A 97 -22.33 3.91 9.56
N ASP A 98 -22.36 4.03 10.87
CA ASP A 98 -21.19 4.41 11.66
C ASP A 98 -20.11 3.31 11.62
N LEU A 99 -18.86 3.69 11.84
CA LEU A 99 -17.79 2.74 12.05
C LEU A 99 -18.02 1.96 13.34
N ASP A 100 -17.79 0.64 13.30
CA ASP A 100 -17.87 -0.19 14.50
C ASP A 100 -16.77 0.21 15.49
N ALA A 101 -17.17 0.64 16.67
CA ALA A 101 -16.26 1.19 17.68
C ALA A 101 -15.21 0.15 18.15
N THR A 102 -15.60 -1.13 18.19
CA THR A 102 -14.71 -2.22 18.62
C THR A 102 -13.65 -2.50 17.57
N GLU A 103 -14.04 -2.63 16.32
CA GLU A 103 -13.10 -2.88 15.21
C GLU A 103 -12.19 -1.65 14.97
N LEU A 104 -12.76 -0.44 15.05
CA LEU A 104 -11.97 0.80 14.96
C LEU A 104 -10.91 0.90 16.08
N ALA A 105 -11.26 0.52 17.31
CA ALA A 105 -10.31 0.51 18.43
C ALA A 105 -9.15 -0.45 18.17
N LYS A 106 -9.40 -1.63 17.57
CA LYS A 106 -8.37 -2.59 17.20
C LYS A 106 -7.47 -2.05 16.08
N MET A 107 -8.05 -1.44 15.04
CA MET A 107 -7.28 -0.79 13.97
C MET A 107 -6.36 0.31 14.54
N LYS A 108 -6.90 1.16 15.41
CA LYS A 108 -6.11 2.20 16.09
C LYS A 108 -4.99 1.61 16.95
N ALA A 109 -5.22 0.49 17.62
CA ALA A 109 -4.18 -0.20 18.39
C ALA A 109 -3.02 -0.67 17.49
N VAL A 110 -3.30 -1.21 16.31
CA VAL A 110 -2.27 -1.58 15.31
C VAL A 110 -1.47 -0.34 14.88
N VAL A 111 -2.16 0.73 14.48
CA VAL A 111 -1.51 1.98 14.02
C VAL A 111 -0.66 2.61 15.13
N THR A 112 -1.17 2.66 16.36
CA THR A 112 -0.44 3.18 17.52
C THR A 112 0.80 2.32 17.84
N ALA A 113 0.66 0.99 17.83
CA ALA A 113 1.82 0.10 18.04
C ALA A 113 2.90 0.30 16.97
N ALA A 114 2.50 0.47 15.71
CA ALA A 114 3.42 0.80 14.63
C ALA A 114 4.09 2.18 14.85
N GLN A 115 3.33 3.19 15.25
CA GLN A 115 3.85 4.54 15.55
C GLN A 115 4.89 4.52 16.66
N GLU A 116 4.62 3.82 17.76
CA GLU A 116 5.57 3.65 18.88
C GLU A 116 6.88 2.97 18.46
N LEU A 117 6.85 2.14 17.41
CA LEU A 117 8.00 1.45 16.84
C LEU A 117 8.66 2.20 15.66
N GLY A 118 8.15 3.37 15.31
CA GLY A 118 8.64 4.14 14.16
C GLY A 118 8.39 3.46 12.82
N VAL A 119 7.27 2.74 12.70
CA VAL A 119 6.84 2.02 11.49
C VAL A 119 5.64 2.72 10.86
N TYR A 120 5.69 2.92 9.56
CA TYR A 120 4.61 3.49 8.76
C TYR A 120 3.57 2.43 8.41
N VAL A 121 2.32 2.89 8.19
CA VAL A 121 1.17 2.02 7.91
C VAL A 121 0.45 2.47 6.64
N ILE A 122 0.23 1.55 5.71
CA ILE A 122 -0.79 1.67 4.66
C ILE A 122 -2.08 1.05 5.21
N LEU A 123 -3.18 1.80 5.19
CA LEU A 123 -4.50 1.26 5.48
C LEU A 123 -5.14 0.75 4.18
N ASP A 124 -5.41 -0.54 4.11
CA ASP A 124 -5.94 -1.21 2.92
C ASP A 124 -7.34 -1.77 3.14
N VAL A 125 -8.31 -1.28 2.35
CA VAL A 125 -9.65 -1.87 2.27
C VAL A 125 -9.60 -3.11 1.38
N HIS A 126 -9.41 -4.26 1.98
CA HIS A 126 -9.13 -5.53 1.31
C HIS A 126 -10.41 -6.24 0.83
N ASN A 127 -11.15 -5.61 -0.09
CA ASN A 127 -12.51 -6.03 -0.42
C ASN A 127 -12.80 -6.29 -1.90
N PHE A 128 -11.81 -6.25 -2.81
CA PHE A 128 -11.96 -6.69 -4.20
C PHE A 128 -13.07 -5.97 -5.00
N GLY A 129 -13.43 -4.73 -4.61
CA GLY A 129 -14.57 -4.02 -5.17
C GLY A 129 -15.93 -4.58 -4.71
N ARG A 130 -16.01 -5.17 -3.53
CA ARG A 130 -17.20 -5.86 -3.02
C ARG A 130 -17.50 -5.48 -1.57
N TYR A 131 -18.72 -5.76 -1.15
CA TYR A 131 -19.15 -5.71 0.25
C TYR A 131 -19.91 -6.99 0.58
N CYS A 132 -19.45 -7.77 1.56
CA CYS A 132 -20.11 -8.98 1.98
C CYS A 132 -21.38 -8.64 2.78
N VAL A 133 -22.47 -9.30 2.45
CA VAL A 133 -23.79 -9.10 3.09
C VAL A 133 -24.04 -10.22 4.08
N TYR A 134 -24.37 -9.87 5.32
CA TYR A 134 -24.75 -10.84 6.32
C TYR A 134 -26.16 -11.35 6.05
N SER A 135 -26.34 -12.63 5.80
CA SER A 135 -27.65 -13.24 5.69
C SER A 135 -28.12 -13.75 7.06
N ASN A 136 -29.13 -13.10 7.64
CA ASN A 136 -29.89 -13.56 8.82
C ASN A 136 -29.07 -13.92 10.07
N GLY A 137 -27.93 -13.31 10.31
CA GLY A 137 -27.11 -13.57 11.49
C GLY A 137 -26.40 -14.95 11.48
N VAL A 138 -26.49 -15.70 10.39
CA VAL A 138 -25.70 -16.91 10.15
C VAL A 138 -24.43 -16.52 9.40
N ASN A 139 -23.32 -17.17 9.71
CA ASN A 139 -22.06 -16.99 8.97
C ASN A 139 -22.31 -17.19 7.47
N SER A 140 -22.28 -16.11 6.71
CA SER A 140 -22.44 -16.17 5.26
C SER A 140 -21.15 -16.66 4.60
N LYS A 141 -21.31 -17.33 3.47
CA LYS A 141 -20.19 -17.73 2.63
C LYS A 141 -19.73 -16.54 1.79
N GLU A 142 -18.50 -16.60 1.30
CA GLU A 142 -17.84 -15.60 0.48
C GLU A 142 -18.62 -15.14 -0.77
N ASN A 143 -19.70 -15.86 -1.15
CA ASN A 143 -20.51 -15.58 -2.33
C ASN A 143 -21.66 -14.58 -2.10
N ASP A 144 -21.92 -14.18 -0.85
CA ASP A 144 -23.00 -13.24 -0.52
C ASP A 144 -22.43 -11.82 -0.48
N TYR A 145 -22.28 -11.18 -1.64
CA TYR A 145 -21.71 -9.83 -1.74
C TYR A 145 -22.48 -8.94 -2.74
N TYR A 146 -22.42 -7.63 -2.51
CA TYR A 146 -22.75 -6.60 -3.49
C TYR A 146 -21.48 -6.16 -4.24
N ILE A 147 -21.62 -5.85 -5.52
CA ILE A 147 -20.53 -5.31 -6.35
C ILE A 147 -20.57 -3.78 -6.28
N LEU A 148 -19.42 -3.17 -6.03
CA LEU A 148 -19.26 -1.72 -5.97
C LEU A 148 -19.56 -1.09 -7.37
N GLY A 149 -20.33 -0.03 -7.34
CA GLY A 149 -20.80 0.66 -8.55
C GLY A 149 -22.18 0.19 -9.04
N GLU A 150 -22.74 -0.86 -8.45
CA GLU A 150 -24.13 -1.28 -8.70
C GLU A 150 -25.12 -0.57 -7.76
N ASN A 151 -26.43 -0.69 -8.07
CA ASN A 151 -27.48 -0.01 -7.30
C ASN A 151 -27.47 -0.33 -5.80
N ALA A 152 -27.10 -1.58 -5.43
CA ALA A 152 -27.06 -2.02 -4.03
C ALA A 152 -25.82 -1.48 -3.30
N LEU A 153 -24.74 -1.15 -4.03
CA LEU A 153 -23.48 -0.62 -3.49
C LEU A 153 -22.93 0.47 -4.39
N PRO A 154 -23.58 1.64 -4.51
CA PRO A 154 -23.08 2.73 -5.34
C PRO A 154 -21.72 3.24 -4.82
N SER A 155 -20.92 3.83 -5.70
CA SER A 155 -19.58 4.36 -5.37
C SER A 155 -19.57 5.33 -4.19
N SER A 156 -20.66 6.04 -3.97
CA SER A 156 -20.83 6.93 -2.80
C SER A 156 -20.69 6.21 -1.45
N THR A 157 -20.91 4.90 -1.40
CA THR A 157 -20.76 4.10 -0.17
C THR A 157 -19.29 3.90 0.20
N LEU A 158 -18.42 3.67 -0.77
CA LEU A 158 -16.96 3.67 -0.56
C LEU A 158 -16.45 5.06 -0.18
N CYS A 159 -17.01 6.11 -0.79
CA CYS A 159 -16.70 7.49 -0.42
C CYS A 159 -17.09 7.80 1.03
N ASP A 160 -18.23 7.30 1.50
CA ASP A 160 -18.68 7.45 2.89
C ASP A 160 -17.73 6.74 3.86
N LEU A 161 -17.37 5.48 3.58
CA LEU A 161 -16.40 4.73 4.37
C LEU A 161 -15.10 5.51 4.51
N TRP A 162 -14.50 5.94 3.38
CA TRP A 162 -13.21 6.60 3.40
C TRP A 162 -13.22 7.99 4.04
N LYS A 163 -14.31 8.73 3.93
CA LYS A 163 -14.47 10.00 4.69
C LYS A 163 -14.41 9.76 6.19
N LYS A 164 -15.06 8.70 6.67
CA LYS A 164 -15.05 8.33 8.08
C LYS A 164 -13.67 7.85 8.52
N LEU A 165 -13.05 6.93 7.77
CA LEU A 165 -11.70 6.44 8.06
C LEU A 165 -10.66 7.57 8.03
N ALA A 166 -10.67 8.40 6.99
CA ALA A 166 -9.76 9.55 6.91
C ALA A 166 -9.92 10.49 8.11
N ASN A 167 -11.15 10.73 8.56
CA ASN A 167 -11.38 11.56 9.75
C ASN A 167 -10.79 10.95 11.03
N GLU A 168 -10.82 9.63 11.16
CA GLU A 168 -10.27 8.91 12.31
C GLU A 168 -8.73 8.82 12.31
N PHE A 169 -8.12 8.78 11.10
CA PHE A 169 -6.69 8.48 10.98
C PHE A 169 -5.81 9.66 10.53
N LYS A 170 -6.36 10.78 10.04
CA LYS A 170 -5.60 11.95 9.57
C LYS A 170 -4.67 12.59 10.60
N GLY A 171 -4.85 12.27 11.88
CA GLY A 171 -4.01 12.78 12.98
C GLY A 171 -2.83 11.88 13.35
N TYR A 172 -2.66 10.74 12.67
CA TYR A 172 -1.53 9.84 12.90
C TYR A 172 -0.40 10.16 11.92
N ASP A 173 0.78 10.48 12.44
CA ASP A 173 1.95 10.87 11.63
C ASP A 173 2.55 9.69 10.84
N ASN A 174 2.23 8.46 11.25
CA ASN A 174 2.75 7.25 10.64
C ASN A 174 1.82 6.61 9.60
N ILE A 175 0.70 7.25 9.21
CA ILE A 175 -0.08 6.77 8.06
C ILE A 175 0.65 7.15 6.77
N TRP A 176 1.18 6.13 6.08
CA TRP A 176 1.90 6.30 4.82
C TRP A 176 0.95 6.51 3.64
N GLY A 177 -0.22 5.90 3.66
CA GLY A 177 -1.23 6.04 2.62
C GLY A 177 -2.55 5.36 2.93
N TYR A 178 -3.58 5.77 2.20
CA TYR A 178 -4.89 5.14 2.14
C TYR A 178 -5.00 4.36 0.83
N ASP A 179 -4.92 3.04 0.91
CA ASP A 179 -5.16 2.14 -0.21
C ASP A 179 -6.67 1.90 -0.30
N ILE A 180 -7.27 2.55 -1.28
CA ILE A 180 -8.71 2.77 -1.29
C ILE A 180 -9.53 1.52 -1.59
N MET A 181 -8.94 0.52 -2.25
CA MET A 181 -9.59 -0.77 -2.54
C MET A 181 -8.57 -1.77 -3.06
N ASN A 182 -8.37 -2.88 -2.33
CA ASN A 182 -7.60 -4.01 -2.81
C ASN A 182 -8.27 -4.69 -4.00
N GLU A 183 -7.50 -4.94 -5.05
CA GLU A 183 -7.79 -5.83 -6.18
C GLU A 183 -9.21 -5.72 -6.78
N PRO A 184 -9.69 -4.52 -7.16
CA PRO A 184 -10.97 -4.44 -7.85
C PRO A 184 -10.92 -5.29 -9.13
N HIS A 185 -11.93 -6.15 -9.32
CA HIS A 185 -11.99 -7.03 -10.48
C HIS A 185 -13.43 -7.35 -10.87
N HIS A 186 -13.64 -7.74 -12.15
CA HIS A 186 -14.96 -8.04 -12.69
C HIS A 186 -15.99 -6.95 -12.35
N MET A 187 -15.56 -5.69 -12.44
CA MET A 187 -16.41 -4.54 -12.16
C MET A 187 -17.40 -4.32 -13.30
N THR A 188 -18.66 -4.06 -12.97
CA THR A 188 -19.72 -3.76 -13.95
C THR A 188 -19.73 -2.29 -14.37
N THR A 189 -19.01 -1.45 -13.62
CA THR A 189 -18.83 -0.02 -13.89
C THR A 189 -17.34 0.34 -13.79
N SER A 190 -16.93 1.47 -14.40
CA SER A 190 -15.53 1.90 -14.38
C SER A 190 -15.02 2.09 -12.95
N TRP A 191 -13.99 1.32 -12.59
CA TRP A 191 -13.23 1.48 -11.34
C TRP A 191 -12.54 2.85 -11.29
N VAL A 192 -11.93 3.28 -12.40
CA VAL A 192 -11.25 4.59 -12.49
C VAL A 192 -12.18 5.74 -12.12
N ARG A 193 -13.44 5.71 -12.59
CA ARG A 193 -14.44 6.73 -12.21
C ARG A 193 -14.72 6.69 -10.70
N MET A 194 -14.92 5.51 -10.14
CA MET A 194 -15.20 5.36 -8.71
C MET A 194 -14.01 5.75 -7.84
N ALA A 195 -12.78 5.42 -8.26
CA ALA A 195 -11.57 5.88 -7.62
C ALA A 195 -11.46 7.40 -7.58
N GLN A 196 -11.78 8.09 -8.70
CA GLN A 196 -11.81 9.56 -8.73
C GLN A 196 -12.85 10.15 -7.76
N GLU A 197 -14.03 9.55 -7.67
CA GLU A 197 -15.06 9.97 -6.71
C GLU A 197 -14.58 9.81 -5.27
N CYS A 198 -13.89 8.69 -4.97
CA CYS A 198 -13.31 8.42 -3.66
C CYS A 198 -12.17 9.39 -3.31
N ILE A 199 -11.26 9.66 -4.24
CA ILE A 199 -10.21 10.66 -4.08
C ILE A 199 -10.81 12.01 -3.70
N ASN A 200 -11.80 12.47 -4.45
CA ASN A 200 -12.47 13.74 -4.20
C ASN A 200 -13.12 13.76 -2.79
N ALA A 201 -13.73 12.66 -2.38
CA ALA A 201 -14.36 12.52 -1.07
C ALA A 201 -13.33 12.59 0.06
N ILE A 202 -12.23 11.84 -0.02
CA ILE A 202 -11.14 11.86 0.97
C ILE A 202 -10.59 13.28 1.11
N ARG A 203 -10.37 13.99 0.00
CA ARG A 203 -9.78 15.34 0.02
C ARG A 203 -10.67 16.41 0.65
N THR A 204 -11.94 16.13 0.89
CA THR A 204 -12.78 16.98 1.75
C THR A 204 -12.44 16.86 3.24
N ILE A 205 -11.71 15.83 3.65
CA ILE A 205 -11.38 15.49 5.05
C ILE A 205 -9.88 15.58 5.32
N ASP A 206 -9.07 15.04 4.41
CA ASP A 206 -7.62 14.94 4.54
C ASP A 206 -6.92 15.33 3.23
N THR A 207 -6.15 16.40 3.28
CA THR A 207 -5.38 16.93 2.15
C THR A 207 -3.89 16.55 2.23
N VAL A 208 -3.48 15.83 3.28
CA VAL A 208 -2.07 15.54 3.57
C VAL A 208 -1.68 14.12 3.21
N THR A 209 -2.45 13.13 3.70
CA THR A 209 -2.13 11.71 3.51
C THR A 209 -2.24 11.31 2.05
N PRO A 210 -1.32 10.52 1.54
CA PRO A 210 -1.40 9.94 0.22
C PRO A 210 -2.59 9.01 -0.02
N ILE A 211 -3.02 8.98 -1.26
CA ILE A 211 -4.03 8.04 -1.70
C ILE A 211 -3.37 7.07 -2.66
N ILE A 212 -3.56 5.79 -2.38
CA ILE A 212 -3.06 4.69 -3.18
C ILE A 212 -4.23 4.15 -3.99
N VAL A 213 -4.01 3.97 -5.29
CA VAL A 213 -5.02 3.50 -6.23
C VAL A 213 -4.49 2.31 -6.99
N GLU A 214 -5.13 1.19 -6.81
CA GLU A 214 -4.85 -0.03 -7.56
C GLU A 214 -5.46 -0.01 -8.97
N GLY A 215 -4.90 -0.82 -9.86
CA GLY A 215 -5.51 -1.10 -11.16
C GLY A 215 -6.69 -2.06 -11.04
N ASN A 216 -7.60 -2.04 -12.03
CA ASN A 216 -8.63 -3.07 -12.20
C ASN A 216 -7.99 -4.42 -12.59
N ASP A 217 -8.78 -5.50 -12.54
CA ASP A 217 -8.34 -6.87 -12.86
C ASP A 217 -7.24 -7.38 -11.93
N PHE A 218 -7.56 -7.40 -10.61
CA PHE A 218 -6.68 -7.86 -9.53
C PHE A 218 -5.37 -7.07 -9.43
N ALA A 219 -5.38 -5.79 -9.74
CA ALA A 219 -4.19 -4.93 -9.76
C ALA A 219 -3.02 -5.52 -10.58
N SER A 220 -3.31 -6.39 -11.54
CA SER A 220 -2.32 -7.20 -12.25
C SER A 220 -1.28 -6.35 -12.99
N SER A 221 -0.03 -6.38 -12.50
CA SER A 221 1.08 -5.64 -13.11
C SER A 221 1.37 -6.08 -14.54
N ARG A 222 1.26 -7.40 -14.84
CA ARG A 222 1.52 -7.96 -16.17
C ARG A 222 0.50 -7.50 -17.22
N ASN A 223 -0.76 -7.28 -16.78
CA ASN A 223 -1.86 -6.87 -17.64
C ASN A 223 -2.14 -5.35 -17.56
N TRP A 224 -1.36 -4.59 -16.79
CA TRP A 224 -1.60 -3.20 -16.43
C TRP A 224 -2.00 -2.31 -17.60
N THR A 225 -1.30 -2.43 -18.72
CA THR A 225 -1.53 -1.59 -19.92
C THR A 225 -2.55 -2.16 -20.88
N THR A 226 -2.99 -3.40 -20.70
CA THR A 226 -3.95 -4.08 -21.60
C THR A 226 -5.39 -4.02 -21.07
N ILE A 227 -5.58 -3.77 -19.79
CA ILE A 227 -6.90 -3.58 -19.18
C ILE A 227 -7.48 -2.24 -19.62
N ASP A 228 -8.66 -2.26 -20.26
CA ASP A 228 -9.25 -1.05 -20.84
C ASP A 228 -9.54 0.03 -19.81
N ASP A 229 -10.06 -0.34 -18.65
CA ASP A 229 -10.35 0.61 -17.57
C ASP A 229 -9.08 1.28 -17.03
N ASN A 230 -7.95 0.54 -16.94
CA ASN A 230 -6.67 1.09 -16.50
C ASN A 230 -6.11 2.20 -17.40
N LYS A 231 -6.58 2.28 -18.66
CA LYS A 231 -6.21 3.36 -19.58
C LYS A 231 -6.65 4.74 -19.10
N GLY A 232 -7.54 4.80 -18.12
CA GLY A 232 -7.96 6.03 -17.48
C GLY A 232 -7.13 6.47 -16.27
N LEU A 233 -6.35 5.55 -15.67
CA LEU A 233 -5.64 5.79 -14.39
C LEU A 233 -4.70 7.00 -14.45
N GLN A 234 -3.95 7.20 -15.56
CA GLN A 234 -3.05 8.34 -15.68
C GLN A 234 -3.74 9.71 -15.62
N ASN A 235 -5.07 9.74 -15.85
CA ASN A 235 -5.87 10.96 -15.83
C ASN A 235 -6.50 11.26 -14.46
N LEU A 236 -6.34 10.37 -13.49
CA LEU A 236 -6.81 10.63 -12.13
C LEU A 236 -6.16 11.91 -11.59
N ASN A 237 -6.99 12.74 -11.00
CA ASN A 237 -6.60 14.04 -10.46
C ASN A 237 -6.76 14.04 -8.94
N ASP A 238 -5.69 14.40 -8.26
CA ASP A 238 -5.68 14.70 -6.83
C ASP A 238 -5.23 16.14 -6.63
N PRO A 239 -6.07 17.04 -6.07
CA PRO A 239 -5.68 18.43 -5.84
C PRO A 239 -4.47 18.58 -4.90
N SER A 240 -4.17 17.54 -4.10
CA SER A 240 -2.99 17.52 -3.23
C SER A 240 -1.74 16.95 -3.92
N ASN A 241 -1.87 16.44 -5.15
CA ASN A 241 -0.78 15.82 -5.93
C ASN A 241 -0.03 14.71 -5.17
N LYS A 242 -0.77 13.82 -4.51
CA LYS A 242 -0.23 12.76 -3.63
C LYS A 242 -0.81 11.38 -3.99
N LEU A 243 -1.02 11.11 -5.29
CA LEU A 243 -1.42 9.77 -5.73
C LEU A 243 -0.21 8.85 -5.87
N ILE A 244 -0.41 7.63 -5.42
CA ILE A 244 0.45 6.48 -5.67
C ILE A 244 -0.39 5.45 -6.43
N PHE A 245 0.19 4.84 -7.45
CA PHE A 245 -0.47 3.76 -8.19
C PHE A 245 0.11 2.43 -7.72
N GLU A 246 -0.78 1.47 -7.47
CA GLU A 246 -0.39 0.19 -6.91
C GLU A 246 -0.73 -0.97 -7.83
N ALA A 247 0.20 -1.90 -7.98
CA ALA A 247 0.04 -3.14 -8.73
C ALA A 247 0.48 -4.34 -7.90
N HIS A 248 -0.07 -5.52 -8.23
CA HIS A 248 0.28 -6.80 -7.62
C HIS A 248 0.98 -7.71 -8.63
N VAL A 249 1.86 -8.59 -8.14
CA VAL A 249 2.59 -9.53 -8.98
C VAL A 249 2.87 -10.86 -8.27
N TYR A 250 2.41 -11.95 -8.86
CA TYR A 250 2.73 -13.31 -8.44
C TYR A 250 3.38 -14.09 -9.59
N PHE A 251 4.16 -15.13 -9.28
CA PHE A 251 5.07 -15.76 -10.24
C PHE A 251 4.62 -17.15 -10.70
N ASP A 252 3.57 -17.70 -10.10
CA ASP A 252 2.89 -18.91 -10.56
C ASP A 252 2.26 -18.72 -11.95
N ASN A 253 1.94 -19.81 -12.65
CA ASN A 253 1.61 -19.77 -14.07
C ASN A 253 0.42 -18.85 -14.42
N ASP A 254 -0.61 -18.82 -13.59
CA ASP A 254 -1.81 -17.99 -13.76
C ASP A 254 -1.70 -16.62 -13.05
N ALA A 255 -0.64 -16.42 -12.25
CA ALA A 255 -0.39 -15.24 -11.44
C ALA A 255 -1.42 -15.02 -10.31
N SER A 256 -1.97 -16.11 -9.79
CA SER A 256 -2.95 -16.09 -8.70
C SER A 256 -2.33 -15.95 -7.30
N GLY A 257 -1.03 -16.26 -7.15
CA GLY A 257 -0.37 -16.35 -5.86
C GLY A 257 -0.65 -17.66 -5.11
N VAL A 258 -1.38 -18.61 -5.72
CA VAL A 258 -1.73 -19.88 -5.06
C VAL A 258 -0.56 -20.87 -5.09
N TYR A 259 0.31 -20.81 -6.11
CA TYR A 259 1.47 -21.71 -6.29
C TYR A 259 1.10 -23.20 -6.13
N ALA A 260 0.00 -23.58 -6.77
CA ALA A 260 -0.56 -24.94 -6.65
C ALA A 260 0.39 -26.05 -7.11
N LYS A 261 1.44 -25.71 -7.86
CA LYS A 261 2.41 -26.64 -8.43
C LYS A 261 3.84 -26.20 -8.09
N GLY A 262 4.81 -27.10 -8.32
CA GLY A 262 6.21 -26.78 -8.17
C GLY A 262 6.76 -25.89 -9.30
N TYR A 263 7.91 -25.27 -9.08
CA TYR A 263 8.55 -24.26 -9.91
C TYR A 263 8.53 -24.58 -11.43
N ASP A 264 8.92 -25.79 -11.82
CA ASP A 264 8.95 -26.20 -13.24
C ASP A 264 7.55 -26.35 -13.84
N ALA A 265 6.60 -26.88 -13.06
CA ALA A 265 5.23 -27.08 -13.51
C ALA A 265 4.45 -25.75 -13.58
N GLU A 266 4.82 -24.74 -12.77
CA GLU A 266 4.37 -23.35 -12.90
C GLU A 266 5.03 -22.63 -14.08
N LYS A 267 5.95 -23.26 -14.80
CA LYS A 267 6.71 -22.66 -15.91
C LYS A 267 7.47 -21.39 -15.50
N ALA A 268 7.87 -21.34 -14.25
CA ALA A 268 8.59 -20.21 -13.71
C ALA A 268 10.01 -20.14 -14.29
N THR A 269 10.50 -18.93 -14.41
CA THR A 269 11.89 -18.62 -14.76
C THR A 269 12.44 -17.65 -13.72
N GLU A 270 13.74 -17.55 -13.60
CA GLU A 270 14.37 -16.64 -12.66
C GLU A 270 14.04 -15.15 -12.89
N ASN A 271 13.58 -14.78 -14.10
CA ASN A 271 13.25 -13.41 -14.48
C ASN A 271 11.73 -13.14 -14.51
N ILE A 272 10.88 -14.15 -14.29
CA ILE A 272 9.42 -14.01 -14.48
C ILE A 272 8.82 -12.87 -13.64
N GLY A 273 9.32 -12.63 -12.43
CA GLY A 273 8.87 -11.53 -11.58
C GLY A 273 9.18 -10.16 -12.18
N ALA A 274 10.42 -9.93 -12.60
CA ALA A 274 10.85 -8.71 -13.26
C ALA A 274 10.11 -8.48 -14.59
N ASP A 275 9.91 -9.54 -15.38
CA ASP A 275 9.20 -9.46 -16.65
C ASP A 275 7.71 -9.12 -16.46
N ARG A 276 7.07 -9.67 -15.42
CA ARG A 276 5.66 -9.41 -15.12
C ARG A 276 5.39 -8.02 -14.54
N VAL A 277 6.33 -7.47 -13.79
CA VAL A 277 6.15 -6.12 -13.21
C VAL A 277 6.54 -5.00 -14.18
N ARG A 278 7.33 -5.32 -15.22
CA ARG A 278 7.81 -4.37 -16.23
C ARG A 278 6.73 -3.49 -16.86
N PRO A 279 5.56 -4.02 -17.32
CA PRO A 279 4.52 -3.18 -17.93
C PRO A 279 4.01 -2.07 -16.99
N PHE A 280 3.90 -2.35 -15.70
CA PHE A 280 3.53 -1.36 -14.69
C PHE A 280 4.63 -0.32 -14.48
N VAL A 281 5.89 -0.77 -14.31
CA VAL A 281 7.05 0.11 -14.12
C VAL A 281 7.22 1.08 -15.31
N GLU A 282 7.12 0.56 -16.53
CA GLU A 282 7.21 1.37 -17.75
C GLU A 282 6.05 2.35 -17.87
N TRP A 283 4.84 1.97 -17.44
CA TRP A 283 3.69 2.86 -17.38
C TRP A 283 3.93 4.00 -16.38
N CYS A 284 4.44 3.71 -15.19
CA CYS A 284 4.79 4.71 -14.19
C CYS A 284 5.80 5.73 -14.76
N LYS A 285 6.85 5.26 -15.40
CA LYS A 285 7.86 6.12 -16.05
C LYS A 285 7.26 6.96 -17.16
N LYS A 286 6.49 6.34 -18.05
CA LYS A 286 5.87 7.02 -19.20
C LYS A 286 5.00 8.20 -18.78
N TYR A 287 4.24 8.05 -17.71
CA TYR A 287 3.28 9.06 -17.26
C TYR A 287 3.76 9.88 -16.07
N GLY A 288 5.01 9.67 -15.61
CA GLY A 288 5.58 10.38 -14.45
C GLY A 288 4.80 10.11 -13.17
N LYS A 289 4.33 8.85 -12.97
CA LYS A 289 3.53 8.46 -11.81
C LYS A 289 4.39 7.76 -10.78
N GLN A 290 4.08 7.99 -9.50
CA GLN A 290 4.67 7.22 -8.42
C GLN A 290 4.03 5.82 -8.39
N GLY A 291 4.84 4.78 -8.49
CA GLY A 291 4.40 3.39 -8.44
C GLY A 291 4.76 2.71 -7.11
N PHE A 292 4.00 1.68 -6.78
CA PHE A 292 4.19 0.81 -5.64
C PHE A 292 3.73 -0.62 -5.99
N VAL A 293 4.40 -1.65 -5.49
CA VAL A 293 3.95 -3.04 -5.65
C VAL A 293 3.45 -3.55 -4.30
N GLY A 294 2.14 -3.47 -4.08
CA GLY A 294 1.52 -3.75 -2.80
C GLY A 294 1.55 -5.21 -2.40
N GLU A 295 1.54 -6.11 -3.39
CA GLU A 295 1.64 -7.53 -3.12
C GLU A 295 2.59 -8.23 -4.08
N TYR A 296 3.45 -9.04 -3.49
CA TYR A 296 4.28 -10.06 -4.13
C TYR A 296 4.71 -11.07 -3.07
N GLY A 297 4.81 -12.32 -3.44
CA GLY A 297 5.23 -13.36 -2.50
C GLY A 297 5.67 -14.62 -3.23
N VAL A 298 6.48 -15.44 -2.57
CA VAL A 298 6.98 -16.71 -3.11
C VAL A 298 6.96 -17.79 -2.03
N PRO A 299 6.70 -19.06 -2.39
CA PRO A 299 6.82 -20.14 -1.43
C PRO A 299 8.29 -20.44 -1.10
N ASP A 300 8.52 -20.94 0.11
CA ASP A 300 9.85 -21.27 0.63
C ASP A 300 10.30 -22.72 0.34
N ASN A 301 9.46 -23.50 -0.35
CA ASN A 301 9.65 -24.91 -0.61
C ASN A 301 10.61 -25.23 -1.78
N ASP A 302 11.04 -24.24 -2.54
CA ASP A 302 12.02 -24.36 -3.63
C ASP A 302 12.90 -23.10 -3.68
N PRO A 303 14.24 -23.23 -3.51
CA PRO A 303 15.13 -22.09 -3.45
C PRO A 303 15.18 -21.24 -4.74
N ARG A 304 14.72 -21.79 -5.87
CA ARG A 304 14.64 -21.03 -7.13
C ARG A 304 13.64 -19.89 -7.06
N TRP A 305 12.59 -20.01 -6.25
CA TRP A 305 11.65 -18.92 -5.98
C TRP A 305 12.32 -17.73 -5.33
N LEU A 306 13.31 -17.98 -4.42
CA LEU A 306 14.06 -16.91 -3.78
C LEU A 306 14.93 -16.14 -4.78
N VAL A 307 15.51 -16.81 -5.77
CA VAL A 307 16.24 -16.17 -6.87
C VAL A 307 15.33 -15.30 -7.71
N THR A 308 14.12 -15.78 -8.02
CA THR A 308 13.11 -15.01 -8.75
C THR A 308 12.69 -13.76 -8.00
N LEU A 309 12.47 -13.88 -6.69
CA LEU A 309 12.14 -12.77 -5.80
C LEU A 309 13.26 -11.72 -5.79
N ASP A 310 14.51 -12.16 -5.58
CA ASP A 310 15.70 -11.29 -5.53
C ASP A 310 15.85 -10.47 -6.82
N LYS A 311 15.70 -11.09 -7.98
CA LYS A 311 15.79 -10.39 -9.29
C LYS A 311 14.66 -9.38 -9.49
N MET A 312 13.44 -9.69 -9.06
CA MET A 312 12.34 -8.72 -9.15
C MET A 312 12.58 -7.52 -8.22
N LEU A 313 12.98 -7.77 -6.98
CA LEU A 313 13.25 -6.69 -6.02
C LEU A 313 14.40 -5.80 -6.47
N ALA A 314 15.48 -6.39 -7.05
CA ALA A 314 16.56 -5.61 -7.67
C ALA A 314 16.02 -4.70 -8.78
N TYR A 315 15.20 -5.25 -9.67
CA TYR A 315 14.59 -4.47 -10.76
C TYR A 315 13.70 -3.34 -10.24
N LEU A 316 12.88 -3.59 -9.21
CA LEU A 316 12.05 -2.55 -8.59
C LEU A 316 12.90 -1.45 -7.95
N ALA A 317 13.93 -1.83 -7.17
CA ALA A 317 14.83 -0.89 -6.51
C ALA A 317 15.58 0.00 -7.52
N GLU A 318 16.11 -0.58 -8.61
CA GLU A 318 16.76 0.16 -9.71
C GLU A 318 15.83 1.17 -10.39
N ASN A 319 14.52 0.93 -10.31
CA ASN A 319 13.49 1.80 -10.92
C ASN A 319 12.81 2.73 -9.91
N GLY A 320 13.27 2.77 -8.65
CA GLY A 320 12.71 3.65 -7.62
C GLY A 320 11.29 3.26 -7.17
N ILE A 321 10.91 1.99 -7.32
CA ILE A 321 9.59 1.47 -6.93
C ILE A 321 9.75 0.56 -5.71
N GLY A 322 9.05 0.87 -4.64
CA GLY A 322 8.96 0.05 -3.44
C GLY A 322 7.81 -0.95 -3.49
N GLY A 323 7.63 -1.68 -2.40
CA GLY A 323 6.52 -2.63 -2.30
C GLY A 323 6.44 -3.35 -0.95
N THR A 324 5.40 -4.17 -0.79
CA THR A 324 5.17 -4.95 0.43
C THR A 324 5.02 -6.44 0.11
N TYR A 325 5.77 -7.27 0.84
CA TYR A 325 5.74 -8.72 0.68
C TYR A 325 4.43 -9.32 1.19
N TRP A 326 3.79 -10.21 0.44
CA TRP A 326 2.65 -11.00 0.86
C TRP A 326 3.08 -12.40 1.33
N SER A 327 2.99 -12.79 2.65
CA SER A 327 2.65 -11.86 3.68
C SER A 327 3.17 -12.33 5.05
N ALA A 328 2.93 -11.54 6.06
CA ALA A 328 3.15 -11.88 7.46
C ALA A 328 1.84 -11.68 8.23
N GLY A 329 1.84 -12.03 9.51
CA GLY A 329 0.72 -11.85 10.41
C GLY A 329 0.41 -13.10 11.24
N PRO A 330 -0.39 -12.97 12.29
CA PRO A 330 -0.51 -14.00 13.33
C PRO A 330 -1.29 -15.25 12.91
N ARG A 331 -1.85 -15.30 11.69
CA ARG A 331 -2.77 -16.36 11.27
C ARG A 331 -2.29 -17.22 10.12
N TRP A 332 -1.08 -17.01 9.62
CA TRP A 332 -0.55 -17.75 8.46
C TRP A 332 -0.04 -19.14 8.79
N GLY A 333 0.34 -19.42 10.05
CA GLY A 333 0.85 -20.73 10.46
C GLY A 333 2.06 -21.17 9.62
N ASP A 334 1.96 -22.37 9.03
CA ASP A 334 3.03 -22.97 8.22
C ASP A 334 2.87 -22.72 6.71
N ASP A 335 2.06 -21.75 6.29
CA ASP A 335 1.90 -21.42 4.88
C ASP A 335 3.25 -21.09 4.24
N ALA A 336 3.52 -21.65 3.06
CA ALA A 336 4.81 -21.52 2.39
C ALA A 336 5.12 -20.10 1.90
N LEU A 337 4.10 -19.26 1.67
CA LEU A 337 4.26 -17.85 1.33
C LEU A 337 4.55 -17.00 2.56
N ALA A 338 4.20 -17.47 3.76
CA ALA A 338 4.34 -16.67 4.95
C ALA A 338 5.82 -16.35 5.25
N VAL A 339 6.09 -15.09 5.57
CA VAL A 339 7.38 -14.62 6.11
C VAL A 339 7.31 -14.38 7.62
N GLN A 340 6.13 -14.63 8.22
CA GLN A 340 5.95 -14.62 9.66
C GLN A 340 6.95 -15.60 10.31
N PRO A 341 7.74 -15.15 11.32
CA PRO A 341 8.70 -16.01 11.98
C PRO A 341 8.05 -17.18 12.70
N THR A 342 8.76 -18.28 12.80
CA THR A 342 8.34 -19.45 13.56
C THR A 342 9.03 -19.50 14.91
N GLU A 343 8.76 -20.55 15.72
CA GLU A 343 9.39 -20.78 17.02
C GLU A 343 9.36 -19.53 17.93
N ASN A 344 8.17 -18.94 18.05
CA ASN A 344 7.96 -17.74 18.90
C ASN A 344 8.93 -16.59 18.55
N TYR A 345 8.97 -16.20 17.28
CA TYR A 345 9.81 -15.11 16.72
C TYR A 345 11.32 -15.35 16.75
N THR A 346 11.77 -16.59 16.96
CA THR A 346 13.21 -16.89 17.02
C THR A 346 13.80 -17.45 15.73
N LYS A 347 12.93 -17.85 14.80
CA LYS A 347 13.37 -18.47 13.53
C LYS A 347 12.77 -17.78 12.33
N ASP A 348 13.64 -17.24 11.50
CA ASP A 348 13.29 -16.58 10.25
C ASP A 348 12.83 -17.60 9.20
N ARG A 349 11.93 -17.16 8.32
CA ARG A 349 11.60 -17.89 7.09
C ARG A 349 12.66 -17.57 6.02
N PRO A 350 12.89 -18.48 5.05
CA PRO A 350 13.93 -18.31 4.03
C PRO A 350 13.84 -17.02 3.22
N GLN A 351 12.63 -16.51 2.98
CA GLN A 351 12.38 -15.27 2.24
C GLN A 351 13.00 -14.05 2.94
N MET A 352 13.11 -14.07 4.27
CA MET A 352 13.63 -12.94 5.06
C MET A 352 15.02 -12.52 4.59
N ALA A 353 15.90 -13.48 4.32
CA ALA A 353 17.27 -13.22 3.87
C ALA A 353 17.33 -12.47 2.54
N ILE A 354 16.31 -12.60 1.70
CA ILE A 354 16.19 -11.83 0.45
C ILE A 354 15.64 -10.44 0.73
N LEU A 355 14.58 -10.35 1.53
CA LEU A 355 13.92 -9.08 1.82
C LEU A 355 14.86 -8.09 2.53
N GLU A 356 15.66 -8.57 3.50
CA GLU A 356 16.62 -7.73 4.24
C GLU A 356 17.64 -7.01 3.34
N LYS A 357 17.94 -7.53 2.13
CA LYS A 357 18.88 -6.88 1.19
C LYS A 357 18.37 -5.53 0.66
N TYR A 358 17.05 -5.36 0.62
CA TYR A 358 16.39 -4.21 0.00
C TYR A 358 15.81 -3.24 1.01
N LEU A 359 15.97 -3.49 2.30
CA LEU A 359 15.58 -2.55 3.33
C LEU A 359 16.56 -1.38 3.36
N ILE A 360 16.05 -0.18 3.65
CA ILE A 360 16.90 1.00 3.77
C ILE A 360 17.96 0.75 4.85
N ALA A 361 19.21 0.98 4.52
CA ALA A 361 20.32 0.83 5.46
C ALA A 361 20.05 1.63 6.74
N LYS A 362 20.33 1.01 7.85
CA LYS A 362 20.17 1.58 9.20
C LYS A 362 21.06 2.79 9.40
#